data_9b122c5e2e9a7b5db49547129c783722
#
_entry.id   9b122c5e2e9a7b5db49547129c783722
#
_cell.length_a   1.000
_cell.length_b   1.000
_cell.length_c   1.000
_cell.angle_alpha   90.00
_cell.angle_beta   90.00
_cell.angle_gamma   90.00
#
_symmetry.space_group_name_H-M   'P 1'
#
loop_
_entity.id
_entity.type
_entity.pdbx_description
1 polymer ?
#
loop_
_entity_poly.entity_id
_entity_poly.type
_entity_poly.pdbx_seq_one_letter_code
_entity_poly.pdbx_strand_id
1 'polypeptide(L)'
;MRILNFGSLNIDYVYGVDHFAAKGQTITSHALDVFPGGKGLNQSIALARAGADVHHAGQVGRDGMFLRDLLESCAVGVTSVVVRDDVRSGNAIIQNDASGDNCIVLYPGANRAIDRDFVDQVLDGYGKGDWLLLQNEISELPYICLLYTSPSPRDAHE
;
A
#
# COMPACT_ATOMS: atom_id res chain seq x y z
N MET A 1 9.37 -17.01 -11.74
CA MET A 1 8.14 -16.88 -10.92
C MET A 1 8.26 -15.58 -10.20
N ARG A 2 7.44 -14.61 -10.56
CA ARG A 2 7.39 -13.28 -9.94
C ARG A 2 6.21 -13.23 -8.99
N ILE A 3 6.31 -12.38 -7.98
CA ILE A 3 5.21 -12.06 -7.08
C ILE A 3 4.82 -10.61 -7.35
N LEU A 4 3.60 -10.39 -7.84
CA LEU A 4 2.99 -9.06 -7.89
C LEU A 4 2.23 -8.83 -6.58
N ASN A 5 2.68 -7.89 -5.78
CA ASN A 5 1.92 -7.40 -4.63
C ASN A 5 1.17 -6.13 -5.05
N PHE A 6 -0.13 -6.25 -5.27
CA PHE A 6 -1.00 -5.12 -5.58
C PHE A 6 -1.58 -4.61 -4.26
N GLY A 7 -0.97 -3.57 -3.69
CA GLY A 7 -1.19 -3.29 -2.28
C GLY A 7 -1.05 -1.84 -1.84
N SER A 8 -1.44 -1.62 -0.61
CA SER A 8 -1.46 -0.32 0.05
C SER A 8 -0.07 0.21 0.39
N LEU A 9 0.05 1.53 0.29
CA LEU A 9 1.20 2.33 0.69
C LEU A 9 0.70 3.47 1.57
N ASN A 10 1.16 3.55 2.82
CA ASN A 10 0.69 4.53 3.80
C ASN A 10 1.85 5.28 4.44
N ILE A 11 1.56 6.51 4.86
CA ILE A 11 2.40 7.29 5.75
C ILE A 11 1.78 7.20 7.14
N ASP A 12 2.50 6.65 8.10
CA ASP A 12 2.03 6.54 9.48
C ASP A 12 2.58 7.71 10.32
N TYR A 13 1.70 8.63 10.73
CA TYR A 13 2.00 9.73 11.64
C TYR A 13 1.68 9.29 13.06
N VAL A 14 2.71 9.01 13.86
CA VAL A 14 2.58 8.47 15.21
C VAL A 14 2.80 9.57 16.23
N TYR A 15 1.74 9.95 16.93
CA TYR A 15 1.74 10.95 17.98
C TYR A 15 1.81 10.28 19.36
N GLY A 16 2.87 10.59 20.13
CA GLY A 16 2.93 10.23 21.54
C GLY A 16 2.06 11.17 22.36
N VAL A 17 1.11 10.63 23.10
CA VAL A 17 0.15 11.40 23.91
C VAL A 17 0.05 10.82 25.32
N ASP A 18 -0.37 11.64 26.30
CA ASP A 18 -0.62 11.15 27.66
C ASP A 18 -1.95 10.37 27.74
N HIS A 19 -2.93 10.77 26.94
CA HIS A 19 -4.25 10.14 26.80
C HIS A 19 -4.84 10.51 25.43
N PHE A 20 -5.83 9.75 24.96
CA PHE A 20 -6.53 10.06 23.71
C PHE A 20 -7.41 11.30 23.84
N ALA A 21 -7.44 12.11 22.77
CA ALA A 21 -8.30 13.29 22.72
C ALA A 21 -9.78 12.88 22.81
N ALA A 22 -10.49 13.40 23.82
CA ALA A 22 -11.93 13.25 23.94
C ALA A 22 -12.67 14.28 23.08
N LYS A 23 -13.98 14.06 22.89
CA LYS A 23 -14.84 14.98 22.12
C LYS A 23 -14.74 16.42 22.65
N GLY A 24 -14.36 17.35 21.77
CA GLY A 24 -14.20 18.77 22.08
C GLY A 24 -12.92 19.12 22.86
N GLN A 25 -12.02 18.16 23.07
CA GLN A 25 -10.75 18.36 23.77
C GLN A 25 -9.63 18.64 22.77
N THR A 26 -8.75 19.58 23.13
CA THR A 26 -7.44 19.78 22.50
C THR A 26 -6.37 19.26 23.45
N ILE A 27 -5.51 18.37 22.96
CA ILE A 27 -4.36 17.85 23.70
C ILE A 27 -3.08 18.19 22.97
N THR A 28 -1.97 18.23 23.70
CA THR A 28 -0.64 18.40 23.11
C THR A 28 0.09 17.05 23.10
N SER A 29 0.61 16.67 21.93
CA SER A 29 1.49 15.51 21.84
C SER A 29 2.90 15.89 22.30
N HIS A 30 3.60 14.96 22.92
CA HIS A 30 5.00 15.11 23.34
C HIS A 30 5.99 14.54 22.30
N ALA A 31 5.51 13.81 21.28
CA ALA A 31 6.32 13.26 20.21
C ALA A 31 5.53 13.15 18.91
N LEU A 32 6.22 13.25 17.78
CA LEU A 32 5.70 12.94 16.46
C LEU A 32 6.78 12.20 15.67
N ASP A 33 6.49 10.97 15.30
CA ASP A 33 7.30 10.17 14.40
C ASP A 33 6.54 9.88 13.11
N VAL A 34 7.27 9.76 12.00
CA VAL A 34 6.70 9.43 10.69
C VAL A 34 7.33 8.14 10.19
N PHE A 35 6.51 7.13 9.96
CA PHE A 35 6.96 5.83 9.51
C PHE A 35 6.36 5.45 8.15
N PRO A 36 7.10 4.68 7.34
CA PRO A 36 6.51 3.98 6.21
C PRO A 36 5.56 2.89 6.74
N GLY A 37 4.36 2.82 6.18
CA GLY A 37 3.32 1.89 6.59
C GLY A 37 2.52 1.34 5.41
N GLY A 38 1.45 0.64 5.73
CA GLY A 38 0.59 -0.09 4.80
C GLY A 38 0.94 -1.57 4.73
N LYS A 39 -0.09 -2.42 4.75
CA LYS A 39 0.11 -3.88 4.67
C LYS A 39 0.81 -4.30 3.39
N GLY A 40 0.47 -3.64 2.26
CA GLY A 40 1.10 -3.89 0.98
C GLY A 40 2.61 -3.62 1.02
N LEU A 41 3.03 -2.45 1.51
CA LEU A 41 4.44 -2.09 1.65
C LEU A 41 5.19 -3.11 2.51
N ASN A 42 4.66 -3.41 3.69
CA ASN A 42 5.31 -4.31 4.64
C ASN A 42 5.48 -5.73 4.08
N GLN A 43 4.48 -6.24 3.37
CA GLN A 43 4.53 -7.56 2.74
C GLN A 43 5.53 -7.60 1.59
N SER A 44 5.59 -6.56 0.74
CA SER A 44 6.59 -6.48 -0.34
C SER A 44 8.01 -6.52 0.21
N ILE A 45 8.30 -5.74 1.25
CA ILE A 45 9.62 -5.71 1.88
C ILE A 45 9.94 -7.07 2.52
N ALA A 46 8.98 -7.68 3.21
CA ALA A 46 9.18 -8.98 3.85
C ALA A 46 9.50 -10.08 2.82
N LEU A 47 8.77 -10.11 1.71
CA LEU A 47 8.99 -11.08 0.62
C LEU A 47 10.33 -10.86 -0.06
N ALA A 48 10.71 -9.63 -0.36
CA ALA A 48 12.01 -9.31 -0.94
C ALA A 48 13.17 -9.73 -0.01
N ARG A 49 13.05 -9.46 1.28
CA ARG A 49 14.02 -9.90 2.30
C ARG A 49 14.11 -11.43 2.41
N ALA A 50 13.03 -12.14 2.10
CA ALA A 50 13.02 -13.60 2.01
C ALA A 50 13.59 -14.14 0.70
N GLY A 51 14.07 -13.26 -0.20
CA GLY A 51 14.70 -13.64 -1.46
C GLY A 51 13.74 -13.87 -2.62
N ALA A 52 12.48 -13.45 -2.49
CA ALA A 52 11.51 -13.56 -3.58
C ALA A 52 11.70 -12.43 -4.62
N ASP A 53 11.37 -12.74 -5.88
CA ASP A 53 11.29 -11.74 -6.96
C ASP A 53 9.93 -11.02 -6.87
N VAL A 54 9.93 -9.87 -6.20
CA VAL A 54 8.72 -9.13 -5.84
C VAL A 54 8.63 -7.82 -6.60
N HIS A 55 7.45 -7.57 -7.13
CA HIS A 55 7.07 -6.31 -7.74
C HIS A 55 5.86 -5.74 -7.00
N HIS A 56 5.88 -4.45 -6.71
CA HIS A 56 4.78 -3.76 -6.07
C HIS A 56 3.99 -2.94 -7.10
N ALA A 57 2.67 -3.05 -7.07
CA ALA A 57 1.76 -2.17 -7.77
C ALA A 57 0.90 -1.40 -6.77
N GLY A 58 0.84 -0.09 -6.94
CA GLY A 58 0.09 0.78 -6.05
C GLY A 58 0.25 2.25 -6.42
N GLN A 59 -0.37 3.12 -5.65
CA GLN A 59 -0.32 4.55 -5.91
C GLN A 59 0.01 5.33 -4.63
N VAL A 60 0.80 6.37 -4.79
CA VAL A 60 1.12 7.35 -3.74
C VAL A 60 0.91 8.76 -4.27
N GLY A 61 0.70 9.72 -3.40
CA GLY A 61 0.83 11.13 -3.72
C GLY A 61 2.31 11.56 -3.71
N ARG A 62 2.59 12.82 -4.07
CA ARG A 62 3.96 13.38 -3.96
C ARG A 62 4.54 13.30 -2.56
N ASP A 63 3.70 13.40 -1.54
CA ASP A 63 4.05 13.28 -0.13
C ASP A 63 4.55 11.90 0.26
N GLY A 64 4.22 10.87 -0.52
CA GLY A 64 4.61 9.47 -0.29
C GLY A 64 5.71 8.94 -1.20
N MET A 65 6.44 9.78 -1.94
CA MET A 65 7.53 9.33 -2.83
C MET A 65 8.56 8.48 -2.09
N PHE A 66 8.86 8.82 -0.84
CA PHE A 66 9.82 8.07 -0.02
C PHE A 66 9.40 6.61 0.22
N LEU A 67 8.11 6.27 0.13
CA LEU A 67 7.62 4.88 0.23
C LEU A 67 8.05 4.07 -0.99
N ARG A 68 7.96 4.67 -2.18
CA ARG A 68 8.45 4.08 -3.42
C ARG A 68 9.97 3.88 -3.38
N ASP A 69 10.69 4.92 -2.95
CA ASP A 69 12.16 4.88 -2.83
C ASP A 69 12.60 3.80 -1.82
N LEU A 70 11.86 3.65 -0.72
CA LEU A 70 12.10 2.59 0.26
C LEU A 70 11.93 1.20 -0.34
N LEU A 71 10.84 0.96 -1.08
CA LEU A 71 10.62 -0.31 -1.78
C LEU A 71 11.77 -0.63 -2.73
N GLU A 72 12.18 0.34 -3.54
CA GLU A 72 13.30 0.19 -4.49
C GLU A 72 14.61 -0.13 -3.76
N SER A 73 14.89 0.55 -2.64
CA SER A 73 16.07 0.28 -1.81
C SER A 73 16.07 -1.13 -1.19
N CYS A 74 14.89 -1.72 -1.03
CA CYS A 74 14.70 -3.10 -0.55
C CYS A 74 14.68 -4.14 -1.68
N ALA A 75 15.08 -3.78 -2.90
CA ALA A 75 15.08 -4.63 -4.10
C ALA A 75 13.67 -5.11 -4.53
N VAL A 76 12.65 -4.33 -4.23
CA VAL A 76 11.30 -4.54 -4.79
C VAL A 76 11.19 -3.81 -6.12
N GLY A 77 10.64 -4.47 -7.16
CA GLY A 77 10.34 -3.82 -8.43
C GLY A 77 9.23 -2.77 -8.26
N VAL A 78 9.49 -1.52 -8.63
CA VAL A 78 8.58 -0.37 -8.41
C VAL A 78 8.04 0.26 -9.69
N THR A 79 8.18 -0.40 -10.82
CA THR A 79 7.72 0.09 -12.13
C THR A 79 6.23 0.43 -12.14
N SER A 80 5.43 -0.32 -11.38
CA SER A 80 3.98 -0.13 -11.24
C SER A 80 3.60 0.65 -9.97
N VAL A 81 4.53 1.36 -9.33
CA VAL A 81 4.22 2.31 -8.27
C VAL A 81 4.12 3.72 -8.86
N VAL A 82 2.91 4.23 -8.97
CA VAL A 82 2.62 5.53 -9.60
C VAL A 82 2.57 6.64 -8.56
N VAL A 83 3.26 7.76 -8.85
CA VAL A 83 3.17 8.98 -8.05
C VAL A 83 2.12 9.90 -8.67
N ARG A 84 1.09 10.23 -7.90
CA ARG A 84 -0.04 11.07 -8.29
C ARG A 84 0.18 12.52 -7.85
N ASP A 85 -0.26 13.46 -8.69
CA ASP A 85 -0.23 14.90 -8.38
C ASP A 85 -1.55 15.43 -7.81
N ASP A 86 -2.64 14.70 -8.04
CA ASP A 86 -4.01 15.10 -7.77
C ASP A 86 -4.60 14.51 -6.47
N VAL A 87 -3.86 13.61 -5.81
CA VAL A 87 -4.31 12.96 -4.58
C VAL A 87 -3.14 12.79 -3.62
N ARG A 88 -3.41 12.87 -2.31
CA ARG A 88 -2.42 12.56 -1.28
C ARG A 88 -2.29 11.06 -1.07
N SER A 89 -1.14 10.65 -0.57
CA SER A 89 -0.90 9.27 -0.15
C SER A 89 -1.89 8.85 0.92
N GLY A 90 -2.17 7.55 0.98
CA GLY A 90 -2.81 6.96 2.14
C GLY A 90 -2.01 7.27 3.40
N ASN A 91 -2.68 7.58 4.49
CA ASN A 91 -1.99 7.86 5.74
C ASN A 91 -2.83 7.43 6.95
N ALA A 92 -2.14 7.20 8.06
CA ALA A 92 -2.74 6.95 9.36
C ALA A 92 -2.27 8.00 10.36
N ILE A 93 -3.21 8.58 11.09
CA ILE A 93 -2.92 9.37 12.29
C ILE A 93 -3.10 8.43 13.48
N ILE A 94 -2.02 8.14 14.17
CA ILE A 94 -1.94 7.17 15.24
C ILE A 94 -1.60 7.91 16.52
N GLN A 95 -2.46 7.82 17.54
CA GLN A 95 -2.16 8.27 18.88
C GLN A 95 -1.75 7.06 19.71
N ASN A 96 -0.57 7.11 20.31
CA ASN A 96 -0.09 6.11 21.26
C ASN A 96 -0.02 6.74 22.64
N ASP A 97 -0.66 6.12 23.62
CA ASP A 97 -0.59 6.58 25.00
C ASP A 97 0.48 5.86 25.84
N ALA A 98 0.64 6.31 27.06
CA ALA A 98 1.65 5.74 27.98
C ALA A 98 1.38 4.29 28.40
N SER A 99 0.15 3.78 28.22
CA SER A 99 -0.21 2.37 28.50
C SER A 99 0.15 1.44 27.33
N GLY A 100 0.48 1.99 26.15
CA GLY A 100 0.74 1.24 24.94
C GLY A 100 -0.51 0.99 24.10
N ASP A 101 -1.64 1.57 24.48
CA ASP A 101 -2.83 1.54 23.65
C ASP A 101 -2.72 2.52 22.48
N ASN A 102 -3.47 2.28 21.39
CA ASN A 102 -3.51 3.16 20.25
C ASN A 102 -4.93 3.52 19.82
N CYS A 103 -5.03 4.68 19.18
CA CYS A 103 -6.24 5.15 18.50
C CYS A 103 -5.85 5.63 17.11
N ILE A 104 -6.49 5.09 16.06
CA ILE A 104 -6.05 5.29 14.67
C ILE A 104 -7.17 5.90 13.85
N VAL A 105 -6.85 6.97 13.11
CA VAL A 105 -7.67 7.51 12.03
C VAL A 105 -6.97 7.25 10.71
N LEU A 106 -7.61 6.50 9.82
CA LEU A 106 -7.07 6.15 8.51
C LEU A 106 -7.69 7.03 7.41
N TYR A 107 -6.84 7.66 6.61
CA TYR A 107 -7.20 8.27 5.33
C TYR A 107 -6.67 7.39 4.19
N PRO A 108 -7.54 6.81 3.35
CA PRO A 108 -7.10 5.87 2.30
C PRO A 108 -6.33 6.53 1.16
N GLY A 109 -6.63 7.80 0.83
CA GLY A 109 -5.93 8.57 -0.20
C GLY A 109 -5.73 7.83 -1.51
N ALA A 110 -4.51 7.85 -2.04
CA ALA A 110 -4.14 7.24 -3.31
C ALA A 110 -4.45 5.73 -3.39
N ASN A 111 -4.51 5.01 -2.28
CA ASN A 111 -4.91 3.59 -2.26
C ASN A 111 -6.34 3.36 -2.77
N ARG A 112 -7.20 4.37 -2.69
CA ARG A 112 -8.59 4.33 -3.21
C ARG A 112 -8.75 5.06 -4.54
N ALA A 113 -7.66 5.57 -5.11
CA ALA A 113 -7.64 6.20 -6.43
C ALA A 113 -7.24 5.24 -7.57
N ILE A 114 -7.00 3.98 -7.26
CA ILE A 114 -6.74 2.93 -8.24
C ILE A 114 -8.01 2.71 -9.05
N ASP A 115 -7.90 2.81 -10.37
CA ASP A 115 -8.95 2.59 -11.35
C ASP A 115 -8.68 1.33 -12.21
N ARG A 116 -9.65 0.97 -13.04
CA ARG A 116 -9.57 -0.23 -13.88
C ARG A 116 -8.50 -0.12 -14.95
N ASP A 117 -8.30 1.05 -15.53
CA ASP A 117 -7.29 1.27 -16.56
C ASP A 117 -5.89 1.00 -15.99
N PHE A 118 -5.63 1.45 -14.77
CA PHE A 118 -4.38 1.15 -14.09
C PHE A 118 -4.24 -0.35 -13.77
N VAL A 119 -5.32 -1.00 -13.34
CA VAL A 119 -5.33 -2.44 -13.09
C VAL A 119 -4.99 -3.22 -14.35
N ASP A 120 -5.63 -2.88 -15.49
CA ASP A 120 -5.40 -3.53 -16.78
C ASP A 120 -3.94 -3.39 -17.23
N GLN A 121 -3.39 -2.16 -17.16
CA GLN A 121 -1.99 -1.89 -17.49
C GLN A 121 -1.01 -2.72 -16.66
N VAL A 122 -1.27 -2.84 -15.37
CA VAL A 122 -0.41 -3.62 -14.47
C VAL A 122 -0.50 -5.10 -14.78
N LEU A 123 -1.71 -5.65 -14.87
CA LEU A 123 -1.92 -7.09 -15.03
C LEU A 123 -1.55 -7.61 -16.42
N ASP A 124 -1.52 -6.77 -17.47
CA ASP A 124 -1.05 -7.16 -18.81
C ASP A 124 0.42 -7.66 -18.79
N GLY A 125 1.21 -7.23 -17.82
CA GLY A 125 2.59 -7.66 -17.62
C GLY A 125 2.76 -9.01 -16.90
N TYR A 126 1.67 -9.63 -16.40
CA TYR A 126 1.71 -10.85 -15.59
C TYR A 126 0.85 -11.95 -16.19
N GLY A 127 1.16 -13.21 -15.87
CA GLY A 127 0.45 -14.34 -16.44
C GLY A 127 0.69 -15.64 -15.68
N LYS A 128 0.45 -16.76 -16.38
CA LYS A 128 0.56 -18.11 -15.81
C LYS A 128 1.94 -18.33 -15.16
N GLY A 129 1.92 -18.75 -13.91
CA GLY A 129 3.13 -19.01 -13.12
C GLY A 129 3.59 -17.83 -12.26
N ASP A 130 3.01 -16.63 -12.42
CA ASP A 130 3.20 -15.53 -11.50
C ASP A 130 2.17 -15.58 -10.35
N TRP A 131 2.51 -15.00 -9.22
CA TRP A 131 1.65 -14.93 -8.04
C TRP A 131 1.13 -13.53 -7.84
N LEU A 132 -0.13 -13.42 -7.43
CA LEU A 132 -0.77 -12.17 -7.03
C LEU A 132 -1.03 -12.18 -5.53
N LEU A 133 -0.52 -11.17 -4.84
CA LEU A 133 -0.79 -10.91 -3.43
C LEU A 133 -1.65 -9.66 -3.30
N LEU A 134 -2.71 -9.73 -2.51
CA LEU A 134 -3.68 -8.67 -2.29
C LEU A 134 -3.94 -8.45 -0.81
N GLN A 135 -4.33 -7.23 -0.45
CA GLN A 135 -4.88 -6.88 0.86
C GLN A 135 -6.16 -6.07 0.67
N ASN A 136 -7.05 -6.11 1.65
CA ASN A 136 -8.31 -5.36 1.59
C ASN A 136 -8.12 -3.87 1.98
N GLU A 137 -7.16 -3.19 1.34
CA GLU A 137 -6.83 -1.78 1.63
C GLU A 137 -6.79 -0.89 0.38
N ILE A 138 -7.06 -1.46 -0.80
CA ILE A 138 -7.06 -0.73 -2.09
C ILE A 138 -8.44 -0.78 -2.75
N SER A 139 -8.67 0.10 -3.76
CA SER A 139 -9.86 0.01 -4.61
C SER A 139 -9.74 -1.12 -5.65
N GLU A 140 -10.84 -1.39 -6.36
CA GLU A 140 -10.95 -2.33 -7.49
C GLU A 140 -10.56 -3.79 -7.18
N LEU A 141 -10.51 -4.21 -5.92
CA LEU A 141 -10.19 -5.61 -5.54
C LEU A 141 -11.05 -6.66 -6.25
N PRO A 142 -12.39 -6.51 -6.36
CA PRO A 142 -13.21 -7.48 -7.09
C PRO A 142 -12.83 -7.59 -8.57
N TYR A 143 -12.45 -6.46 -9.20
CA TYR A 143 -12.03 -6.43 -10.60
C TYR A 143 -10.67 -7.09 -10.79
N ILE A 144 -9.71 -6.81 -9.91
CA ILE A 144 -8.39 -7.46 -9.91
C ILE A 144 -8.55 -8.98 -9.77
N CYS A 145 -9.37 -9.44 -8.82
CA CYS A 145 -9.62 -10.86 -8.61
C CYS A 145 -10.28 -11.51 -9.84
N LEU A 146 -11.24 -10.82 -10.46
CA LEU A 146 -11.91 -11.31 -11.67
C LEU A 146 -10.93 -11.54 -12.81
N LEU A 147 -10.07 -10.54 -13.10
CA LEU A 147 -9.10 -10.62 -14.19
C LEU A 147 -8.06 -11.72 -13.95
N TYR A 148 -7.57 -11.84 -12.71
CA TYR A 148 -6.55 -12.82 -12.37
C TYR A 148 -7.07 -14.26 -12.39
N THR A 149 -8.34 -14.49 -12.06
CA THR A 149 -8.95 -15.83 -12.01
C THR A 149 -9.67 -16.23 -13.30
N SER A 150 -9.92 -15.30 -14.22
CA SER A 150 -10.54 -15.59 -15.50
C SER A 150 -9.52 -16.26 -16.44
N PRO A 151 -9.94 -17.27 -17.23
CA PRO A 151 -9.09 -17.80 -18.27
C PRO A 151 -8.71 -16.69 -19.25
N SER A 152 -7.40 -16.45 -19.42
CA SER A 152 -6.94 -15.48 -20.40
C SER A 152 -7.36 -15.94 -21.81
N PRO A 153 -7.74 -15.02 -22.72
CA PRO A 153 -7.88 -15.36 -24.13
C PRO A 153 -6.63 -16.01 -24.74
N ARG A 154 -5.46 -15.81 -24.13
CA ARG A 154 -4.19 -16.46 -24.49
C ARG A 154 -4.15 -17.93 -24.10
N ASP A 155 -4.90 -18.33 -23.04
CA ASP A 155 -4.99 -19.74 -22.60
C ASP A 155 -5.93 -20.58 -23.46
N ALA A 156 -6.76 -19.95 -24.30
CA ALA A 156 -7.72 -20.61 -25.18
C ALA A 156 -7.06 -21.20 -26.48
N HIS A 157 -5.77 -21.03 -26.66
CA HIS A 157 -5.02 -21.50 -27.85
C HIS A 157 -4.00 -22.61 -27.56
N GLU A 158 -3.99 -23.18 -26.36
CA GLU A 158 -3.19 -24.38 -26.04
C GLU A 158 -4.05 -25.65 -26.06
#